data_1455cc6f69d5fcf597be57aa80e16ec2
#
_entry.id   1455cc6f69d5fcf597be57aa80e16ec2
#
_cell.length_a   1.000
_cell.length_b   1.000
_cell.length_c   1.000
_cell.angle_alpha   90.00
_cell.angle_beta   90.00
_cell.angle_gamma   90.00
#
_symmetry.space_group_name_H-M   'P 1'
#
loop_
_entity.id
_entity.type
_entity.pdbx_description
1 polymer ?
#
loop_
_entity_poly.entity_id
_entity_poly.type
_entity_poly.pdbx_seq_one_letter_code
_entity_poly.pdbx_strand_id
1 'polypeptide(L)'
;MKKIISLLTLSLIILSTARAQDDSTVEAYFTSKEMPDMMKFMPGPPDSTSVAFANDVARYFWGKEMRKDSVRAAQAKRDAVYGLDTILEEYEEAFGMKVSKEGTPEIYKVLLDGTSTCDSICKHPKRLYGRTRPFVRFHEHTLAPEHEKDLNPHKSFPSGHTLLGWSSALLMMEINPDRANEILARGYRYGENRVVVGAHWQSDTDAARMAASVAYARLHTSERFLEQMRKAREEFKRLTNPAPAKKARTKRRK
;
A
#
# COMPACT_ATOMS: atom_id res chain seq x y z
N MET A 1 -1.73 60.88 -54.45
CA MET A 1 -1.15 59.55 -54.10
C MET A 1 -1.34 59.35 -52.59
N LYS A 2 -2.39 58.63 -52.19
CA LYS A 2 -2.66 58.31 -50.78
C LYS A 2 -2.19 56.87 -50.50
N LYS A 3 -1.20 56.76 -49.61
CA LYS A 3 -0.71 55.46 -49.17
C LYS A 3 -1.63 54.95 -48.08
N ILE A 4 -2.29 53.78 -48.31
CA ILE A 4 -3.07 53.08 -47.36
C ILE A 4 -2.09 52.11 -46.59
N ILE A 5 -1.91 52.36 -45.30
CA ILE A 5 -1.14 51.47 -44.40
C ILE A 5 -2.15 50.49 -43.81
N SER A 6 -2.02 49.22 -44.23
CA SER A 6 -2.81 48.12 -43.69
C SER A 6 -2.16 47.63 -42.37
N LEU A 7 -2.85 47.80 -41.26
CA LEU A 7 -2.47 47.25 -39.95
C LEU A 7 -2.92 45.80 -39.89
N LEU A 8 -1.98 44.85 -39.98
CA LEU A 8 -2.21 43.47 -39.65
C LEU A 8 -2.11 43.31 -38.12
N THR A 9 -3.25 43.15 -37.47
CA THR A 9 -3.32 42.71 -36.05
C THR A 9 -3.07 41.23 -35.98
N LEU A 10 -1.89 40.85 -35.52
CA LEU A 10 -1.52 39.45 -35.22
C LEU A 10 -2.10 39.08 -33.87
N SER A 11 -3.24 38.37 -33.88
CA SER A 11 -3.81 37.77 -32.66
C SER A 11 -2.97 36.61 -32.20
N LEU A 12 -2.17 36.80 -31.15
CA LEU A 12 -1.41 35.76 -30.47
C LEU A 12 -2.38 34.92 -29.63
N ILE A 13 -2.79 33.76 -30.15
CA ILE A 13 -3.53 32.76 -29.37
C ILE A 13 -2.50 32.13 -28.44
N ILE A 14 -2.50 32.53 -27.18
CA ILE A 14 -1.77 31.84 -26.11
C ILE A 14 -2.54 30.57 -25.84
N LEU A 15 -2.13 29.45 -26.47
CA LEU A 15 -2.51 28.12 -26.00
C LEU A 15 -1.84 27.93 -24.63
N SER A 16 -2.59 28.15 -23.55
CA SER A 16 -2.23 27.67 -22.25
C SER A 16 -2.33 26.12 -22.30
N THR A 17 -1.24 25.46 -22.61
CA THR A 17 -1.10 24.03 -22.31
C THR A 17 -1.15 23.94 -20.79
N ALA A 18 -2.33 23.60 -20.26
CA ALA A 18 -2.44 23.07 -18.91
C ALA A 18 -1.54 21.83 -18.88
N ARG A 19 -0.34 22.02 -18.34
CA ARG A 19 0.57 20.93 -18.03
C ARG A 19 -0.19 20.11 -16.99
N ALA A 20 -0.69 18.93 -17.38
CA ALA A 20 -1.17 17.96 -16.43
C ALA A 20 -0.03 17.78 -15.42
N GLN A 21 -0.24 18.25 -14.21
CA GLN A 21 0.71 18.10 -13.11
C GLN A 21 0.84 16.59 -12.94
N ASP A 22 2.05 16.07 -13.07
CA ASP A 22 2.32 14.66 -12.84
C ASP A 22 2.08 14.39 -11.35
N ASP A 23 0.85 14.00 -11.01
CA ASP A 23 0.35 13.73 -9.66
C ASP A 23 0.91 12.42 -9.06
N SER A 24 1.99 11.89 -9.66
CA SER A 24 2.63 10.64 -9.24
C SER A 24 3.65 10.82 -8.11
N THR A 25 3.89 12.03 -7.64
CA THR A 25 4.82 12.27 -6.53
C THR A 25 4.18 11.96 -5.18
N VAL A 26 4.86 11.09 -4.41
CA VAL A 26 4.48 10.80 -3.03
C VAL A 26 4.60 12.07 -2.17
N GLU A 27 3.52 12.43 -1.48
CA GLU A 27 3.50 13.51 -0.51
C GLU A 27 3.21 12.95 0.89
N ALA A 28 4.26 12.51 1.58
CA ALA A 28 4.12 11.96 2.92
C ALA A 28 3.42 12.95 3.88
N TYR A 29 2.52 12.44 4.72
CA TYR A 29 1.82 13.26 5.73
C TYR A 29 2.72 13.63 6.91
N PHE A 30 3.68 12.78 7.21
CA PHE A 30 4.70 12.97 8.25
C PHE A 30 6.06 12.51 7.77
N THR A 31 7.10 13.18 8.21
CA THR A 31 8.48 12.70 8.06
C THR A 31 8.75 11.53 9.00
N SER A 32 9.81 10.76 8.76
CA SER A 32 10.19 9.65 9.65
C SER A 32 10.52 10.09 11.08
N LYS A 33 10.88 11.36 11.30
CA LYS A 33 11.16 11.91 12.65
C LYS A 33 9.87 12.24 13.42
N GLU A 34 8.79 12.50 12.71
CA GLU A 34 7.47 12.82 13.30
C GLU A 34 6.64 11.57 13.57
N MET A 35 7.06 10.43 13.01
CA MET A 35 6.43 9.14 13.28
C MET A 35 6.88 8.57 14.62
N PRO A 36 6.02 7.80 15.32
CA PRO A 36 6.41 7.10 16.53
C PRO A 36 7.62 6.19 16.29
N ASP A 37 8.56 6.19 17.23
CA ASP A 37 9.72 5.30 17.17
C ASP A 37 9.32 3.91 17.68
N MET A 38 9.15 2.94 16.76
CA MET A 38 8.70 1.60 17.13
C MET A 38 9.63 0.89 18.14
N MET A 39 10.88 1.26 18.22
CA MET A 39 11.84 0.69 19.18
C MET A 39 11.56 1.11 20.62
N LYS A 40 10.73 2.13 20.84
CA LYS A 40 10.34 2.61 22.17
C LYS A 40 9.06 1.98 22.71
N PHE A 41 8.24 1.39 21.83
CA PHE A 41 6.95 0.80 22.22
C PHE A 41 6.81 -0.69 21.87
N MET A 42 7.78 -1.27 21.16
CA MET A 42 7.77 -2.67 20.77
C MET A 42 9.10 -3.35 21.10
N PRO A 43 9.09 -4.65 21.45
CA PRO A 43 10.32 -5.42 21.56
C PRO A 43 10.99 -5.57 20.17
N GLY A 44 12.31 -5.73 20.19
CA GLY A 44 13.07 -6.12 19.00
C GLY A 44 12.75 -7.57 18.55
N PRO A 45 13.43 -8.03 17.48
CA PRO A 45 13.28 -9.41 17.02
C PRO A 45 13.69 -10.39 18.12
N PRO A 46 13.03 -11.57 18.21
CA PRO A 46 13.38 -12.59 19.20
C PRO A 46 14.85 -13.02 19.11
N ASP A 47 15.48 -13.21 20.27
CA ASP A 47 16.79 -13.84 20.36
C ASP A 47 16.71 -15.29 19.86
N SER A 48 17.76 -15.75 19.16
CA SER A 48 17.82 -17.06 18.51
C SER A 48 17.75 -18.25 19.47
N THR A 49 17.92 -18.03 20.77
CA THR A 49 17.82 -19.05 21.83
C THR A 49 16.47 -19.04 22.54
N SER A 50 15.59 -18.07 22.21
CA SER A 50 14.30 -17.88 22.88
C SER A 50 13.21 -18.81 22.37
N VAL A 51 12.19 -19.06 23.21
CA VAL A 51 10.95 -19.75 22.84
C VAL A 51 10.21 -19.01 21.71
N ALA A 52 10.26 -17.67 21.71
CA ALA A 52 9.65 -16.87 20.65
C ALA A 52 10.32 -17.13 19.29
N PHE A 53 11.64 -17.33 19.25
CA PHE A 53 12.32 -17.72 18.02
C PHE A 53 12.00 -19.18 17.61
N ALA A 54 11.84 -20.10 18.57
CA ALA A 54 11.37 -21.45 18.27
C ALA A 54 10.01 -21.44 17.57
N ASN A 55 9.09 -20.54 17.97
CA ASN A 55 7.84 -20.31 17.24
C ASN A 55 8.08 -19.79 15.81
N ASP A 56 9.00 -18.86 15.60
CA ASP A 56 9.37 -18.38 14.26
C ASP A 56 9.83 -19.53 13.35
N VAL A 57 10.65 -20.43 13.89
CA VAL A 57 11.10 -21.63 13.17
C VAL A 57 9.93 -22.56 12.83
N ALA A 58 9.07 -22.85 13.81
CA ALA A 58 7.87 -23.68 13.59
C ALA A 58 6.96 -23.08 12.50
N ARG A 59 6.75 -21.76 12.52
CA ARG A 59 5.95 -21.06 11.52
C ARG A 59 6.62 -21.02 10.14
N TYR A 60 7.94 -21.01 10.05
CA TYR A 60 8.65 -21.15 8.79
C TYR A 60 8.36 -22.52 8.14
N PHE A 61 8.46 -23.62 8.90
CA PHE A 61 8.14 -24.95 8.38
C PHE A 61 6.66 -25.12 8.08
N TRP A 62 5.76 -24.56 8.90
CA TRP A 62 4.34 -24.47 8.55
C TRP A 62 4.13 -23.76 7.20
N GLY A 63 4.84 -22.65 6.94
CA GLY A 63 4.77 -21.95 5.66
C GLY A 63 5.18 -22.82 4.48
N LYS A 64 6.18 -23.69 4.65
CA LYS A 64 6.58 -24.68 3.63
C LYS A 64 5.47 -25.72 3.37
N GLU A 65 4.76 -26.17 4.41
CA GLU A 65 3.62 -27.07 4.23
C GLU A 65 2.48 -26.40 3.44
N MET A 66 2.22 -25.10 3.69
CA MET A 66 1.19 -24.34 2.95
C MET A 66 1.48 -24.21 1.45
N ARG A 67 2.73 -24.40 1.02
CA ARG A 67 3.09 -24.40 -0.41
C ARG A 67 2.56 -25.62 -1.16
N LYS A 68 2.15 -26.70 -0.47
CA LYS A 68 1.56 -27.90 -1.08
C LYS A 68 0.17 -27.61 -1.67
N ASP A 69 -0.55 -26.62 -1.15
CA ASP A 69 -1.74 -26.07 -1.77
C ASP A 69 -1.32 -25.12 -2.91
N SER A 70 -1.63 -25.52 -4.15
CA SER A 70 -1.24 -24.77 -5.35
C SER A 70 -1.88 -23.38 -5.41
N VAL A 71 -3.11 -23.22 -4.94
CA VAL A 71 -3.81 -21.93 -4.92
C VAL A 71 -3.13 -21.01 -3.91
N ARG A 72 -2.82 -21.53 -2.73
CA ARG A 72 -2.11 -20.81 -1.69
C ARG A 72 -0.70 -20.39 -2.14
N ALA A 73 0.02 -21.31 -2.77
CA ALA A 73 1.36 -21.07 -3.30
C ALA A 73 1.34 -19.96 -4.39
N ALA A 74 0.40 -20.04 -5.33
CA ALA A 74 0.25 -19.05 -6.38
C ALA A 74 -0.06 -17.65 -5.82
N GLN A 75 -0.97 -17.54 -4.86
CA GLN A 75 -1.25 -16.27 -4.19
C GLN A 75 -0.02 -15.72 -3.46
N ALA A 76 0.72 -16.58 -2.74
CA ALA A 76 1.92 -16.18 -2.03
C ALA A 76 3.03 -15.66 -2.98
N LYS A 77 3.15 -16.22 -4.19
CA LYS A 77 4.06 -15.74 -5.24
C LYS A 77 3.65 -14.36 -5.76
N ARG A 78 2.37 -14.13 -6.05
CA ARG A 78 1.90 -12.80 -6.47
C ARG A 78 2.16 -11.74 -5.39
N ASP A 79 1.89 -12.08 -4.12
CA ASP A 79 2.18 -11.21 -2.98
C ASP A 79 3.69 -11.01 -2.71
N ALA A 80 4.56 -11.71 -3.41
CA ALA A 80 6.00 -11.49 -3.31
C ALA A 80 6.47 -10.26 -4.10
N VAL A 81 5.71 -9.81 -5.07
CA VAL A 81 5.99 -8.57 -5.82
C VAL A 81 5.71 -7.37 -4.92
N TYR A 82 6.72 -6.50 -4.77
CA TYR A 82 6.60 -5.32 -3.91
C TYR A 82 6.12 -4.11 -4.71
N GLY A 83 5.07 -3.46 -4.25
CA GLY A 83 4.56 -2.23 -4.85
C GLY A 83 3.10 -1.98 -4.52
N LEU A 84 2.69 -0.71 -4.54
CA LEU A 84 1.30 -0.35 -4.29
C LEU A 84 0.39 -0.91 -5.38
N ASP A 85 0.73 -0.74 -6.66
CA ASP A 85 -0.12 -1.17 -7.78
C ASP A 85 -0.41 -2.67 -7.73
N THR A 86 0.61 -3.50 -7.43
CA THR A 86 0.42 -4.95 -7.24
C THR A 86 -0.53 -5.27 -6.09
N ILE A 87 -0.43 -4.52 -4.98
CA ILE A 87 -1.35 -4.67 -3.86
C ILE A 87 -2.77 -4.29 -4.27
N LEU A 88 -2.96 -3.21 -5.01
CA LEU A 88 -4.28 -2.76 -5.47
C LEU A 88 -4.96 -3.82 -6.33
N GLU A 89 -4.22 -4.50 -7.22
CA GLU A 89 -4.72 -5.63 -8.01
C GLU A 89 -5.14 -6.80 -7.11
N GLU A 90 -4.30 -7.18 -6.15
CA GLU A 90 -4.55 -8.30 -5.25
C GLU A 90 -5.66 -8.03 -4.21
N TYR A 91 -6.04 -6.77 -4.00
CA TYR A 91 -7.12 -6.39 -3.08
C TYR A 91 -8.43 -6.04 -3.80
N GLU A 92 -8.47 -6.04 -5.13
CA GLU A 92 -9.65 -5.65 -5.91
C GLU A 92 -10.92 -6.41 -5.48
N GLU A 93 -10.84 -7.74 -5.37
CA GLU A 93 -11.96 -8.57 -4.92
C GLU A 93 -12.39 -8.23 -3.50
N ALA A 94 -11.45 -8.09 -2.56
CA ALA A 94 -11.75 -7.79 -1.17
C ALA A 94 -12.33 -6.39 -0.98
N PHE A 95 -11.79 -5.40 -1.69
CA PHE A 95 -12.25 -4.01 -1.65
C PHE A 95 -13.58 -3.81 -2.37
N GLY A 96 -13.86 -4.64 -3.40
CA GLY A 96 -15.10 -4.63 -4.17
C GLY A 96 -15.08 -3.71 -5.38
N MET A 97 -13.93 -3.13 -5.72
CA MET A 97 -13.73 -2.38 -6.96
C MET A 97 -12.24 -2.25 -7.29
N LYS A 98 -11.95 -2.06 -8.58
CA LYS A 98 -10.60 -1.74 -9.06
C LYS A 98 -10.19 -0.34 -8.62
N VAL A 99 -8.99 -0.22 -8.06
CA VAL A 99 -8.36 1.06 -7.73
C VAL A 99 -7.24 1.32 -8.73
N SER A 100 -7.20 2.51 -9.33
CA SER A 100 -6.13 2.93 -10.23
C SER A 100 -5.95 4.45 -10.21
N LYS A 101 -4.78 4.89 -10.63
CA LYS A 101 -4.42 6.30 -10.70
C LYS A 101 -5.40 7.11 -11.54
N GLU A 102 -5.86 6.54 -12.67
CA GLU A 102 -6.75 7.23 -13.62
C GLU A 102 -8.23 7.11 -13.23
N GLY A 103 -8.64 5.93 -12.74
CA GLY A 103 -10.05 5.63 -12.47
C GLY A 103 -10.55 6.10 -11.11
N THR A 104 -9.66 6.15 -10.13
CA THR A 104 -9.97 6.46 -8.73
C THR A 104 -8.86 7.32 -8.09
N PRO A 105 -8.58 8.52 -8.65
CA PRO A 105 -7.41 9.32 -8.27
C PRO A 105 -7.36 9.69 -6.79
N GLU A 106 -8.50 10.00 -6.15
CA GLU A 106 -8.52 10.38 -4.74
C GLU A 106 -8.25 9.18 -3.81
N ILE A 107 -8.79 8.01 -4.16
CA ILE A 107 -8.52 6.74 -3.45
C ILE A 107 -7.06 6.35 -3.65
N TYR A 108 -6.57 6.40 -4.89
CA TYR A 108 -5.17 6.09 -5.18
C TYR A 108 -4.21 7.00 -4.42
N LYS A 109 -4.47 8.31 -4.40
CA LYS A 109 -3.64 9.31 -3.71
C LYS A 109 -3.54 9.06 -2.20
N VAL A 110 -4.66 8.81 -1.53
CA VAL A 110 -4.63 8.55 -0.08
C VAL A 110 -3.91 7.24 0.25
N LEU A 111 -4.00 6.23 -0.61
CA LEU A 111 -3.27 4.97 -0.45
C LEU A 111 -1.77 5.16 -0.69
N LEU A 112 -1.38 5.89 -1.73
CA LEU A 112 0.01 6.16 -2.06
C LEU A 112 0.72 6.93 -0.93
N ASP A 113 0.14 8.05 -0.51
CA ASP A 113 0.74 8.92 0.50
C ASP A 113 0.67 8.31 1.91
N GLY A 114 -0.46 7.68 2.23
CA GLY A 114 -0.68 7.04 3.52
C GLY A 114 0.24 5.84 3.75
N THR A 115 0.34 4.94 2.78
CA THR A 115 1.22 3.76 2.90
C THR A 115 2.69 4.15 2.90
N SER A 116 3.09 5.14 2.08
CA SER A 116 4.45 5.66 2.08
C SER A 116 4.82 6.31 3.42
N THR A 117 3.88 7.05 4.03
CA THR A 117 4.06 7.62 5.37
C THR A 117 4.22 6.51 6.40
N CYS A 118 3.36 5.49 6.36
CA CYS A 118 3.44 4.34 7.27
C CYS A 118 4.76 3.57 7.11
N ASP A 119 5.28 3.39 5.89
CA ASP A 119 6.56 2.69 5.66
C ASP A 119 7.74 3.35 6.37
N SER A 120 7.67 4.65 6.60
CA SER A 120 8.75 5.39 7.24
C SER A 120 9.10 4.90 8.65
N ILE A 121 8.13 4.32 9.39
CA ILE A 121 8.30 3.82 10.77
C ILE A 121 9.26 2.63 10.87
N CYS A 122 9.41 1.83 9.80
CA CYS A 122 10.23 0.62 9.82
C CYS A 122 11.67 0.82 9.30
N LYS A 123 12.01 1.98 8.72
CA LYS A 123 13.31 2.21 8.07
C LYS A 123 14.48 2.15 9.03
N HIS A 124 14.35 2.72 10.23
CA HIS A 124 15.40 2.71 11.23
C HIS A 124 15.60 1.32 11.85
N PRO A 125 14.56 0.65 12.37
CA PRO A 125 14.68 -0.71 12.92
C PRO A 125 15.30 -1.72 11.96
N LYS A 126 14.94 -1.67 10.67
CA LYS A 126 15.54 -2.55 9.65
C LYS A 126 17.06 -2.44 9.57
N ARG A 127 17.60 -1.22 9.71
CA ARG A 127 19.05 -1.00 9.68
C ARG A 127 19.73 -1.42 10.97
N LEU A 128 19.07 -1.17 12.11
CA LEU A 128 19.65 -1.41 13.42
C LEU A 128 19.76 -2.90 13.76
N TYR A 129 18.65 -3.64 13.58
CA TYR A 129 18.61 -5.04 14.02
C TYR A 129 19.36 -6.00 13.10
N GLY A 130 19.53 -5.70 11.83
CA GLY A 130 20.30 -6.53 10.91
C GLY A 130 19.85 -8.01 10.86
N ARG A 131 18.56 -8.29 11.07
CA ARG A 131 18.05 -9.64 11.24
C ARG A 131 18.16 -10.47 9.97
N THR A 132 18.80 -11.64 10.08
CA THR A 132 18.92 -12.62 8.98
C THR A 132 17.56 -13.19 8.61
N ARG A 133 17.29 -13.28 7.30
CA ARG A 133 16.04 -13.86 6.76
C ARG A 133 16.00 -15.38 6.90
N PRO A 134 14.79 -16.00 6.94
CA PRO A 134 14.65 -17.45 7.06
C PRO A 134 15.40 -18.22 5.97
N PHE A 135 15.16 -17.89 4.69
CA PHE A 135 15.79 -18.59 3.57
C PHE A 135 17.33 -18.51 3.59
N VAL A 136 17.89 -17.40 4.06
CA VAL A 136 19.35 -17.26 4.26
C VAL A 136 19.84 -18.15 5.40
N ARG A 137 19.11 -18.18 6.52
CA ARG A 137 19.49 -19.00 7.69
C ARG A 137 19.48 -20.49 7.38
N PHE A 138 18.53 -20.94 6.57
CA PHE A 138 18.38 -22.35 6.22
C PHE A 138 19.09 -22.74 4.91
N HIS A 139 19.80 -21.79 4.27
CA HIS A 139 20.48 -22.01 2.97
C HIS A 139 19.55 -22.59 1.90
N GLU A 140 18.33 -22.08 1.83
CA GLU A 140 17.29 -22.50 0.89
C GLU A 140 16.86 -21.33 0.01
N HIS A 141 16.17 -21.63 -1.10
CA HIS A 141 15.45 -20.61 -1.86
C HIS A 141 14.05 -20.33 -1.29
N THR A 142 13.58 -19.12 -1.48
CA THR A 142 12.18 -18.77 -1.24
C THR A 142 11.26 -19.47 -2.25
N LEU A 143 9.93 -19.39 -2.04
CA LEU A 143 8.96 -19.83 -3.04
C LEU A 143 9.00 -18.98 -4.34
N ALA A 144 9.60 -17.79 -4.31
CA ALA A 144 9.73 -16.84 -5.41
C ALA A 144 11.21 -16.40 -5.56
N PRO A 145 12.10 -17.28 -6.01
CA PRO A 145 13.54 -17.01 -6.08
C PRO A 145 13.90 -15.85 -7.00
N GLU A 146 13.08 -15.56 -8.00
CA GLU A 146 13.23 -14.44 -8.93
C GLU A 146 13.22 -13.06 -8.23
N HIS A 147 12.60 -12.97 -7.03
CA HIS A 147 12.51 -11.76 -6.22
C HIS A 147 13.53 -11.69 -5.08
N GLU A 148 14.37 -12.70 -4.89
CA GLU A 148 15.37 -12.72 -3.81
C GLU A 148 16.43 -11.63 -3.96
N LYS A 149 16.81 -11.28 -5.20
CA LYS A 149 17.78 -10.22 -5.49
C LYS A 149 17.39 -8.86 -4.91
N ASP A 150 16.09 -8.63 -4.73
CA ASP A 150 15.52 -7.39 -4.19
C ASP A 150 15.46 -7.41 -2.65
N LEU A 151 15.77 -8.56 -2.05
CA LEU A 151 15.73 -8.79 -0.62
C LEU A 151 17.12 -8.70 0.00
N ASN A 152 17.38 -7.64 0.78
CA ASN A 152 18.60 -7.63 1.59
C ASN A 152 18.56 -8.79 2.61
N PRO A 153 19.58 -9.69 2.64
CA PRO A 153 19.59 -10.91 3.43
C PRO A 153 19.54 -10.65 4.95
N HIS A 154 19.96 -9.47 5.40
CA HIS A 154 20.05 -9.07 6.79
C HIS A 154 19.10 -7.94 7.19
N LYS A 155 17.97 -7.76 6.46
CA LYS A 155 16.94 -6.75 6.79
C LYS A 155 15.56 -7.40 6.88
N SER A 156 15.45 -8.50 7.66
CA SER A 156 14.19 -9.20 7.83
C SER A 156 13.20 -8.42 8.70
N PHE A 157 13.64 -7.88 9.83
CA PHE A 157 12.75 -7.26 10.82
C PHE A 157 12.68 -5.74 10.71
N PRO A 158 11.47 -5.15 10.79
CA PRO A 158 10.16 -5.75 10.53
C PRO A 158 9.89 -5.96 9.03
N SER A 159 8.83 -6.67 8.65
CA SER A 159 8.48 -6.93 7.25
C SER A 159 7.90 -5.68 6.55
N GLY A 160 8.62 -5.15 5.53
CA GLY A 160 8.11 -4.02 4.74
C GLY A 160 6.88 -4.37 3.90
N HIS A 161 6.85 -5.55 3.28
CA HIS A 161 5.66 -6.02 2.55
C HIS A 161 4.43 -6.09 3.47
N THR A 162 4.57 -6.72 4.66
CA THR A 162 3.46 -6.82 5.60
C THR A 162 2.99 -5.43 6.06
N LEU A 163 3.93 -4.51 6.30
CA LEU A 163 3.59 -3.15 6.69
C LEU A 163 2.79 -2.46 5.58
N LEU A 164 3.26 -2.54 4.33
CA LEU A 164 2.59 -1.97 3.17
C LEU A 164 1.19 -2.58 2.99
N GLY A 165 1.07 -3.92 3.00
CA GLY A 165 -0.21 -4.60 2.84
C GLY A 165 -1.20 -4.30 3.97
N TRP A 166 -0.74 -4.29 5.22
CA TRP A 166 -1.62 -4.02 6.36
C TRP A 166 -2.07 -2.56 6.42
N SER A 167 -1.19 -1.59 6.15
CA SER A 167 -1.60 -0.18 6.05
C SER A 167 -2.57 0.06 4.90
N SER A 168 -2.38 -0.60 3.74
CA SER A 168 -3.35 -0.56 2.63
C SER A 168 -4.72 -1.09 3.07
N ALA A 169 -4.75 -2.23 3.79
CA ALA A 169 -6.00 -2.79 4.30
C ALA A 169 -6.73 -1.85 5.26
N LEU A 170 -6.01 -1.21 6.18
CA LEU A 170 -6.60 -0.26 7.13
C LEU A 170 -7.20 0.98 6.43
N LEU A 171 -6.48 1.53 5.45
CA LEU A 171 -6.96 2.66 4.65
C LEU A 171 -8.17 2.27 3.80
N MET A 172 -8.13 1.11 3.13
CA MET A 172 -9.23 0.61 2.31
C MET A 172 -10.48 0.29 3.15
N MET A 173 -10.30 -0.31 4.34
CA MET A 173 -11.40 -0.57 5.28
C MET A 173 -12.09 0.75 5.69
N GLU A 174 -11.33 1.82 5.89
CA GLU A 174 -11.91 3.12 6.24
C GLU A 174 -12.70 3.74 5.08
N ILE A 175 -12.28 3.49 3.83
CA ILE A 175 -12.99 3.95 2.62
C ILE A 175 -14.27 3.13 2.39
N ASN A 176 -14.18 1.79 2.51
CA ASN A 176 -15.29 0.85 2.33
C ASN A 176 -15.53 -0.01 3.58
N PRO A 177 -16.18 0.54 4.62
CA PRO A 177 -16.41 -0.18 5.87
C PRO A 177 -17.37 -1.36 5.74
N ASP A 178 -18.22 -1.41 4.71
CA ASP A 178 -19.16 -2.52 4.48
C ASP A 178 -18.43 -3.84 4.14
N ARG A 179 -17.17 -3.74 3.69
CA ARG A 179 -16.31 -4.89 3.39
C ARG A 179 -15.10 -4.99 4.31
N ALA A 180 -15.20 -4.44 5.50
CA ALA A 180 -14.10 -4.37 6.46
C ALA A 180 -13.47 -5.76 6.74
N ASN A 181 -14.29 -6.79 6.92
CA ASN A 181 -13.82 -8.13 7.25
C ASN A 181 -13.03 -8.76 6.11
N GLU A 182 -13.52 -8.66 4.87
CA GLU A 182 -12.85 -9.20 3.68
C GLU A 182 -11.52 -8.48 3.43
N ILE A 183 -11.51 -7.15 3.55
CA ILE A 183 -10.32 -6.31 3.37
C ILE A 183 -9.26 -6.66 4.42
N LEU A 184 -9.65 -6.72 5.70
CA LEU A 184 -8.72 -7.05 6.78
C LEU A 184 -8.21 -8.49 6.68
N ALA A 185 -9.08 -9.44 6.33
CA ALA A 185 -8.67 -10.83 6.10
C ALA A 185 -7.64 -10.93 4.95
N ARG A 186 -7.85 -10.17 3.85
CA ARG A 186 -6.88 -10.11 2.75
C ARG A 186 -5.55 -9.49 3.19
N GLY A 187 -5.60 -8.40 3.96
CA GLY A 187 -4.41 -7.75 4.53
C GLY A 187 -3.63 -8.65 5.46
N TYR A 188 -4.31 -9.40 6.32
CA TYR A 188 -3.69 -10.39 7.18
C TYR A 188 -2.99 -11.48 6.37
N ARG A 189 -3.70 -12.02 5.35
CA ARG A 189 -3.21 -13.05 4.42
C ARG A 189 -1.99 -12.58 3.63
N TYR A 190 -1.97 -11.32 3.19
CA TYR A 190 -0.83 -10.73 2.49
C TYR A 190 0.46 -10.79 3.34
N GLY A 191 0.38 -10.41 4.61
CA GLY A 191 1.50 -10.52 5.53
C GLY A 191 1.89 -11.97 5.84
N GLU A 192 0.91 -12.88 6.03
CA GLU A 192 1.14 -14.30 6.27
C GLU A 192 1.84 -14.98 5.07
N ASN A 193 1.54 -14.53 3.84
CA ASN A 193 2.20 -14.99 2.64
C ASN A 193 3.70 -14.72 2.63
N ARG A 194 4.21 -13.76 3.41
CA ARG A 194 5.66 -13.55 3.56
C ARG A 194 6.34 -14.69 4.31
N VAL A 195 5.62 -15.35 5.23
CA VAL A 195 6.07 -16.57 5.92
C VAL A 195 5.97 -17.76 4.96
N VAL A 196 4.87 -17.89 4.21
CA VAL A 196 4.70 -18.95 3.20
C VAL A 196 5.79 -18.86 2.12
N VAL A 197 6.11 -17.68 1.62
CA VAL A 197 7.23 -17.45 0.68
C VAL A 197 8.58 -17.80 1.32
N GLY A 198 8.72 -17.71 2.65
CA GLY A 198 9.98 -17.96 3.37
C GLY A 198 10.91 -16.76 3.41
N ALA A 199 10.41 -15.55 3.10
CA ALA A 199 11.18 -14.32 3.08
C ALA A 199 11.26 -13.63 4.46
N HIS A 200 10.31 -13.93 5.35
CA HIS A 200 10.19 -13.31 6.68
C HIS A 200 9.80 -14.35 7.75
N TRP A 201 10.21 -14.05 8.98
CA TRP A 201 9.76 -14.74 10.16
C TRP A 201 8.36 -14.28 10.58
N GLN A 202 7.64 -15.12 11.36
CA GLN A 202 6.32 -14.75 11.89
C GLN A 202 6.41 -13.43 12.69
N SER A 203 7.37 -13.32 13.59
CA SER A 203 7.56 -12.13 14.40
C SER A 203 7.87 -10.87 13.59
N ASP A 204 8.51 -10.97 12.40
CA ASP A 204 8.69 -9.84 11.50
C ASP A 204 7.36 -9.31 10.97
N THR A 205 6.42 -10.21 10.68
CA THR A 205 5.09 -9.86 10.15
C THR A 205 4.18 -9.30 11.24
N ASP A 206 4.23 -9.87 12.44
CA ASP A 206 3.44 -9.41 13.58
C ASP A 206 3.88 -8.00 14.02
N ALA A 207 5.20 -7.78 14.12
CA ALA A 207 5.75 -6.46 14.39
C ALA A 207 5.37 -5.43 13.32
N ALA A 208 5.36 -5.83 12.05
CA ALA A 208 4.98 -4.95 10.95
C ALA A 208 3.49 -4.55 11.00
N ARG A 209 2.58 -5.47 11.36
CA ARG A 209 1.15 -5.15 11.53
C ARG A 209 0.94 -4.17 12.67
N MET A 210 1.61 -4.39 13.81
CA MET A 210 1.54 -3.47 14.96
C MET A 210 2.06 -2.09 14.57
N ALA A 211 3.24 -2.02 13.95
CA ALA A 211 3.84 -0.76 13.50
C ALA A 211 2.94 -0.01 12.50
N ALA A 212 2.35 -0.71 11.53
CA ALA A 212 1.41 -0.13 10.57
C ALA A 212 0.14 0.40 11.24
N SER A 213 -0.39 -0.32 12.25
CA SER A 213 -1.58 0.12 13.00
C SER A 213 -1.29 1.39 13.81
N VAL A 214 -0.11 1.50 14.43
CA VAL A 214 0.33 2.71 15.13
C VAL A 214 0.55 3.86 14.14
N ALA A 215 1.17 3.59 12.99
CA ALA A 215 1.37 4.58 11.94
C ALA A 215 0.03 5.08 11.37
N TYR A 216 -0.92 4.19 11.12
CA TYR A 216 -2.28 4.52 10.69
C TYR A 216 -2.99 5.42 11.72
N ALA A 217 -2.92 5.10 13.02
CA ALA A 217 -3.48 5.95 14.06
C ALA A 217 -2.84 7.36 14.06
N ARG A 218 -1.53 7.44 13.81
CA ARG A 218 -0.81 8.72 13.68
C ARG A 218 -1.31 9.55 12.50
N LEU A 219 -1.65 8.94 11.36
CA LEU A 219 -2.20 9.66 10.19
C LEU A 219 -3.42 10.51 10.56
N HIS A 220 -4.29 10.01 11.45
CA HIS A 220 -5.53 10.71 11.87
C HIS A 220 -5.29 11.99 12.67
N THR A 221 -4.06 12.31 13.02
CA THR A 221 -3.70 13.60 13.62
C THR A 221 -3.27 14.66 12.59
N SER A 222 -3.33 14.33 11.28
CA SER A 222 -3.03 15.23 10.17
C SER A 222 -4.32 15.71 9.51
N GLU A 223 -4.59 17.01 9.54
CA GLU A 223 -5.73 17.61 8.83
C GLU A 223 -5.67 17.32 7.33
N ARG A 224 -4.46 17.33 6.74
CA ARG A 224 -4.27 17.01 5.32
C ARG A 224 -4.65 15.55 5.00
N PHE A 225 -4.34 14.60 5.89
CA PHE A 225 -4.77 13.21 5.75
C PHE A 225 -6.30 13.10 5.85
N LEU A 226 -6.91 13.70 6.86
CA LEU A 226 -8.36 13.66 7.06
C LEU A 226 -9.11 14.22 5.86
N GLU A 227 -8.64 15.33 5.29
CA GLU A 227 -9.23 15.92 4.08
C GLU A 227 -9.08 15.00 2.87
N GLN A 228 -7.91 14.38 2.66
CA GLN A 228 -7.71 13.45 1.55
C GLN A 228 -8.55 12.18 1.71
N MET A 229 -8.68 11.67 2.93
CA MET A 229 -9.55 10.52 3.24
C MET A 229 -11.03 10.85 2.98
N ARG A 230 -11.47 12.07 3.31
CA ARG A 230 -12.82 12.54 2.98
C ARG A 230 -13.08 12.50 1.47
N LYS A 231 -12.16 13.02 0.67
CA LYS A 231 -12.25 13.00 -0.81
C LYS A 231 -12.30 11.56 -1.35
N ALA A 232 -11.45 10.67 -0.85
CA ALA A 232 -11.45 9.27 -1.24
C ALA A 232 -12.79 8.57 -0.93
N ARG A 233 -13.38 8.82 0.24
CA ARG A 233 -14.72 8.31 0.59
C ARG A 233 -15.83 8.89 -0.30
N GLU A 234 -15.77 10.16 -0.65
CA GLU A 234 -16.71 10.78 -1.58
C GLU A 234 -16.60 10.20 -2.99
N GLU A 235 -15.36 9.99 -3.45
CA GLU A 235 -15.11 9.33 -4.73
C GLU A 235 -15.69 7.91 -4.74
N PHE A 236 -15.43 7.11 -3.70
CA PHE A 236 -15.96 5.76 -3.55
C PHE A 236 -17.52 5.76 -3.59
N LYS A 237 -18.15 6.63 -2.79
CA LYS A 237 -19.62 6.76 -2.78
C LYS A 237 -20.19 7.14 -4.14
N ARG A 238 -19.56 8.06 -4.85
CA ARG A 238 -19.96 8.49 -6.18
C ARG A 238 -19.88 7.36 -7.21
N LEU A 239 -18.86 6.53 -7.13
CA LEU A 239 -18.63 5.43 -8.06
C LEU A 239 -19.52 4.20 -7.76
N THR A 240 -19.82 3.93 -6.49
CA THR A 240 -20.67 2.80 -6.08
C THR A 240 -22.17 3.12 -6.09
N ASN A 241 -22.55 4.40 -5.89
CA ASN A 241 -23.93 4.87 -5.92
C ASN A 241 -24.09 6.02 -6.94
N PRO A 242 -23.99 5.76 -8.24
CA PRO A 242 -24.12 6.82 -9.23
C PRO A 242 -25.53 7.44 -9.17
N ALA A 243 -25.60 8.78 -9.11
CA ALA A 243 -26.85 9.50 -9.14
C ALA A 243 -27.66 9.07 -10.39
N PRO A 244 -29.01 8.90 -10.29
CA PRO A 244 -29.83 8.53 -11.43
C PRO A 244 -29.64 9.51 -12.58
N ALA A 245 -29.36 8.99 -13.78
CA ALA A 245 -29.15 9.82 -14.97
C ALA A 245 -30.31 10.80 -15.12
N LYS A 246 -30.05 12.10 -15.14
CA LYS A 246 -31.07 13.12 -15.40
C LYS A 246 -31.70 12.79 -16.75
N LYS A 247 -32.96 12.33 -16.75
CA LYS A 247 -33.74 12.11 -17.98
C LYS A 247 -33.68 13.37 -18.80
N ALA A 248 -33.13 13.33 -20.00
CA ALA A 248 -33.11 14.43 -20.94
C ALA A 248 -34.55 14.92 -21.14
N ARG A 249 -34.80 16.15 -20.72
CA ARG A 249 -36.11 16.79 -20.89
C ARG A 249 -36.29 17.08 -22.36
N THR A 250 -36.89 16.13 -23.09
CA THR A 250 -37.25 16.29 -24.48
C THR A 250 -38.22 17.48 -24.56
N LYS A 251 -37.71 18.62 -25.00
CA LYS A 251 -38.58 19.76 -25.36
C LYS A 251 -39.45 19.31 -26.56
N ARG A 252 -40.71 18.92 -26.32
CA ARG A 252 -41.70 18.85 -27.37
C ARG A 252 -41.88 20.26 -27.94
N ARG A 253 -41.35 20.49 -29.12
CA ARG A 253 -41.78 21.64 -29.96
C ARG A 253 -43.20 21.38 -30.39
N LYS A 254 -44.11 22.26 -29.99
CA LYS A 254 -45.42 22.41 -30.62
C LYS A 254 -45.24 23.29 -31.87
#